data_09d9763f55ee33c751dddb5b3edf2f4f
#
_entry.id   09d9763f55ee33c751dddb5b3edf2f4f
#
_cell.length_a   1.000
_cell.length_b   1.000
_cell.length_c   1.000
_cell.angle_alpha   90.00
_cell.angle_beta   90.00
_cell.angle_gamma   90.00
#
_symmetry.space_group_name_H-M   'P 1'
#
loop_
_entity.id
_entity.type
_entity.pdbx_description
1 polymer ?
#
loop_
_entity_poly.entity_id
_entity_poly.type
_entity_poly.pdbx_seq_one_letter_code
_entity_poly.pdbx_strand_id
1 'polypeptide(L)'
;MIKCHLSRLMGERKLMVADVARATGLYRGTISLLYDETASKVDLETIDRLCAYLGVTVGELFEQQDPLPNLTDSAAKPQAR
;
A
#
# COMPACT_ATOMS: atom_id res chain seq x y z
N MET A 1 7.32 9.77 4.25
CA MET A 1 6.35 8.84 4.86
C MET A 1 5.54 8.16 3.77
N ILE A 2 5.28 6.89 3.94
CA ILE A 2 4.45 6.14 2.97
C ILE A 2 3.04 6.06 3.51
N LYS A 3 2.10 6.45 2.68
CA LYS A 3 0.68 6.36 3.00
C LYS A 3 0.08 5.18 2.26
N CYS A 4 -0.72 4.40 2.96
CA CYS A 4 -1.41 3.26 2.36
C CYS A 4 -2.87 3.62 2.19
N HIS A 5 -3.38 3.46 0.99
CA HIS A 5 -4.77 3.81 0.68
C HIS A 5 -5.71 2.60 0.70
N LEU A 6 -5.28 1.51 1.34
CA LEU A 6 -6.06 0.29 1.32
C LEU A 6 -7.45 0.49 1.92
N SER A 7 -7.55 1.23 3.03
CA SER A 7 -8.85 1.43 3.66
C SER A 7 -9.80 2.19 2.76
N ARG A 8 -9.29 3.19 2.04
CA ARG A 8 -10.12 3.96 1.11
C ARG A 8 -10.57 3.08 -0.05
N LEU A 9 -9.63 2.32 -0.62
CA LEU A 9 -9.95 1.46 -1.75
C LEU A 9 -10.96 0.39 -1.37
N MET A 10 -10.79 -0.20 -0.17
CA MET A 10 -11.75 -1.18 0.32
C MET A 10 -13.11 -0.54 0.59
N GLY A 11 -13.11 0.67 1.15
CA GLY A 11 -14.34 1.38 1.42
C GLY A 11 -15.12 1.71 0.16
N GLU A 12 -14.42 2.14 -0.88
CA GLU A 12 -15.06 2.43 -2.16
C GLU A 12 -15.73 1.20 -2.76
N ARG A 13 -15.19 0.03 -2.46
CA ARG A 13 -15.69 -1.24 -2.99
C ARG A 13 -16.55 -1.99 -1.98
N LYS A 14 -16.75 -1.40 -0.81
CA LYS A 14 -17.56 -1.99 0.27
C LYS A 14 -17.05 -3.38 0.66
N LEU A 15 -15.72 -3.49 0.77
CA LEU A 15 -15.07 -4.74 1.12
C LEU A 15 -14.64 -4.72 2.59
N MET A 16 -14.80 -5.86 3.25
CA MET A 16 -14.30 -6.06 4.60
C MET A 16 -12.97 -6.77 4.54
N VAL A 17 -12.20 -6.69 5.63
CA VAL A 17 -10.91 -7.38 5.72
C VAL A 17 -11.07 -8.86 5.41
N ALA A 18 -12.12 -9.48 5.95
CA ALA A 18 -12.36 -10.90 5.73
C ALA A 18 -12.57 -11.22 4.25
N ASP A 19 -13.26 -10.33 3.52
CA ASP A 19 -13.50 -10.53 2.10
C ASP A 19 -12.19 -10.51 1.32
N VAL A 20 -11.35 -9.54 1.62
CA VAL A 20 -10.06 -9.41 0.94
C VAL A 20 -9.16 -10.59 1.26
N ALA A 21 -9.12 -11.00 2.52
CA ALA A 21 -8.30 -12.14 2.94
C ALA A 21 -8.73 -13.40 2.20
N ARG A 22 -10.04 -13.63 2.11
CA ARG A 22 -10.55 -14.83 1.46
C ARG A 22 -10.25 -14.82 -0.04
N ALA A 23 -10.40 -13.66 -0.67
CA ALA A 23 -10.22 -13.56 -2.12
C ALA A 23 -8.75 -13.63 -2.52
N THR A 24 -7.86 -13.07 -1.71
CA THR A 24 -6.44 -12.99 -2.05
C THR A 24 -5.62 -14.12 -1.46
N GLY A 25 -6.15 -14.82 -0.47
CA GLY A 25 -5.39 -15.83 0.25
C GLY A 25 -4.39 -15.24 1.23
N LEU A 26 -4.45 -13.96 1.47
CA LEU A 26 -3.52 -13.30 2.39
C LEU A 26 -4.01 -13.43 3.83
N TYR A 27 -3.05 -13.33 4.74
CA TYR A 27 -3.36 -13.40 6.17
C TYR A 27 -4.10 -12.14 6.59
N ARG A 28 -5.18 -12.32 7.36
CA ARG A 28 -6.03 -11.20 7.77
C ARG A 28 -5.27 -10.16 8.58
N GLY A 29 -4.33 -10.62 9.42
CA GLY A 29 -3.52 -9.70 10.19
C GLY A 29 -2.69 -8.77 9.34
N THR A 30 -2.16 -9.28 8.24
CA THR A 30 -1.40 -8.46 7.31
C THR A 30 -2.29 -7.38 6.69
N ILE A 31 -3.49 -7.77 6.28
CA ILE A 31 -4.43 -6.81 5.69
C ILE A 31 -4.82 -5.76 6.71
N SER A 32 -5.08 -6.18 7.95
CA SER A 32 -5.45 -5.25 9.01
C SER A 32 -4.37 -4.22 9.29
N LEU A 33 -3.11 -4.67 9.32
CA LEU A 33 -2.00 -3.75 9.54
C LEU A 33 -1.91 -2.69 8.43
N LEU A 34 -2.14 -3.12 7.20
CA LEU A 34 -2.13 -2.18 6.07
C LEU A 34 -3.35 -1.27 6.10
N TYR A 35 -4.51 -1.82 6.47
CA TYR A 35 -5.74 -1.04 6.59
C TYR A 35 -5.58 0.07 7.63
N ASP A 36 -4.97 -0.26 8.76
CA ASP A 36 -4.79 0.69 9.86
C ASP A 36 -3.54 1.55 9.68
N GLU A 37 -2.77 1.28 8.63
CA GLU A 37 -1.53 2.01 8.33
C GLU A 37 -0.50 1.88 9.46
N THR A 38 -0.47 0.72 10.11
CA THR A 38 0.49 0.45 11.18
C THR A 38 1.58 -0.52 10.74
N ALA A 39 1.52 -1.02 9.51
CA ALA A 39 2.55 -1.92 9.00
C ALA A 39 3.82 -1.15 8.73
N SER A 40 4.95 -1.71 9.17
CA SER A 40 6.26 -1.15 8.85
C SER A 40 6.93 -1.90 7.71
N LYS A 41 6.43 -3.07 7.38
CA LYS A 41 6.96 -3.91 6.31
C LYS A 41 5.83 -4.57 5.56
N VAL A 42 6.04 -4.79 4.28
CA VAL A 42 5.10 -5.55 3.47
C VAL A 42 5.90 -6.21 2.36
N ASP A 43 5.60 -7.48 2.05
CA ASP A 43 6.33 -8.16 1.00
C ASP A 43 5.68 -7.89 -0.36
N LEU A 44 6.47 -8.12 -1.40
CA LEU A 44 6.03 -7.79 -2.74
C LEU A 44 4.86 -8.65 -3.21
N GLU A 45 4.80 -9.90 -2.74
CA GLU A 45 3.70 -10.77 -3.11
C GLU A 45 2.38 -10.24 -2.56
N THR A 46 2.40 -9.72 -1.34
CA THR A 46 1.21 -9.11 -0.75
C THR A 46 0.73 -7.93 -1.58
N ILE A 47 1.67 -7.07 -1.97
CA ILE A 47 1.35 -5.90 -2.80
C ILE A 47 0.75 -6.36 -4.13
N ASP A 48 1.38 -7.36 -4.75
CA ASP A 48 0.93 -7.85 -6.05
C ASP A 48 -0.50 -8.38 -5.96
N ARG A 49 -0.80 -9.18 -4.95
CA ARG A 49 -2.13 -9.77 -4.81
C ARG A 49 -3.20 -8.72 -4.53
N LEU A 50 -2.87 -7.74 -3.69
CA LEU A 50 -3.82 -6.66 -3.39
C LEU A 50 -4.10 -5.82 -4.62
N CYS A 51 -3.06 -5.45 -5.36
CA CYS A 51 -3.23 -4.66 -6.56
C CYS A 51 -4.04 -5.41 -7.60
N ALA A 52 -3.76 -6.69 -7.80
CA ALA A 52 -4.48 -7.49 -8.77
C ALA A 52 -5.95 -7.62 -8.40
N TYR A 53 -6.22 -7.88 -7.12
CA TYR A 53 -7.60 -8.07 -6.68
C TYR A 53 -8.40 -6.78 -6.76
N LEU A 54 -7.79 -5.66 -6.35
CA LEU A 54 -8.48 -4.37 -6.34
C LEU A 54 -8.48 -3.69 -7.71
N GLY A 55 -7.65 -4.17 -8.62
CA GLY A 55 -7.56 -3.57 -9.95
C GLY A 55 -6.88 -2.22 -9.94
N VAL A 56 -5.89 -2.05 -9.08
CA VAL A 56 -5.18 -0.78 -8.95
C VAL A 56 -3.68 -1.01 -9.14
N THR A 57 -2.97 0.09 -9.35
CA THR A 57 -1.51 0.03 -9.46
C THR A 57 -0.90 0.21 -8.07
N VAL A 58 0.40 -0.08 -7.98
CA VAL A 58 1.14 0.14 -6.73
C VAL A 58 1.06 1.62 -6.33
N GLY A 59 1.14 2.52 -7.30
CA GLY A 59 1.07 3.95 -7.02
C GLY A 59 -0.30 4.40 -6.52
N GLU A 60 -1.35 3.63 -6.83
CA GLU A 60 -2.68 3.90 -6.31
C GLU A 60 -2.88 3.33 -4.93
N LEU A 61 -2.16 2.26 -4.61
CA LEU A 61 -2.26 1.62 -3.30
C LEU A 61 -1.38 2.32 -2.26
N PHE A 62 -0.18 2.73 -2.65
CA PHE A 62 0.76 3.40 -1.75
C PHE A 62 1.17 4.74 -2.34
N GLU A 63 1.42 5.69 -1.46
CA GLU A 63 1.82 7.02 -1.88
C GLU A 63 2.88 7.52 -0.92
N GLN A 64 3.93 8.12 -1.45
CA GLN A 64 4.91 8.78 -0.62
C GLN A 64 4.47 10.22 -0.40
N GLN A 65 4.27 10.57 0.85
CA GLN A 65 3.85 11.90 1.23
C GLN A 65 4.95 12.62 1.99
N ASP A 66 4.89 13.92 1.98
CA ASP A 66 5.81 14.76 2.74
C ASP A 66 7.25 14.43 2.43
N PRO A 67 7.61 14.42 1.15
CA PRO A 67 9.03 14.21 0.82
C PRO A 67 9.85 15.30 1.47
N LEU A 68 11.00 14.90 1.99
CA LEU A 68 11.86 15.87 2.66
C LEU A 68 12.31 16.93 1.66
N PRO A 69 12.16 18.21 1.98
CA PRO A 69 12.53 19.25 1.04
C PRO A 69 13.98 19.17 0.60
N ASN A 70 14.85 18.77 1.49
CA ASN A 70 16.25 18.70 1.16
C ASN A 70 16.59 17.55 0.24
N LEU A 71 15.67 16.67 -0.03
CA LEU A 71 15.90 15.58 -0.97
C LEU A 71 15.86 16.07 -2.41
N THR A 72 15.37 17.25 -2.62
CA THR A 72 15.30 17.78 -3.96
C THR A 72 16.67 18.15 -4.49
N ASP A 73 17.62 18.23 -3.61
CA ASP A 73 18.96 18.46 -4.03
C ASP A 73 19.56 17.29 -4.65
N SER A 74 20.03 17.21 -5.00
CA SER A 74 20.52 16.00 -5.15
C SER A 74 20.15 14.97 -5.79
N ALA A 75 19.63 15.50 -5.44
CA ALA A 75 19.52 14.75 -5.81
C ALA A 75 19.43 14.06 -6.32
N ALA A 76 19.28 14.42 -6.31
CA ALA A 76 19.16 13.85 -6.60
C ALA A 76 19.25 13.02 -7.06
N LYS A 77 19.39 13.18 -7.05
CA LYS A 77 19.58 12.36 -7.43
C LYS A 77 19.38 11.28 -7.66
N PRO A 78 19.44 11.20 -7.70
CA PRO A 78 19.20 10.18 -7.93
C PRO A 78 18.98 9.17 -7.87
N GLN A 79 18.93 9.27 -7.88
CA GLN A 79 18.75 8.40 -7.72
C GLN A 79 18.60 7.48 -7.89
N ALA A 80 18.74 7.58 -8.03
CA ALA A 80 18.64 6.75 -8.11
C ALA A 80 18.53 5.93 -8.21
N ARG A 81 18.58 6.02 -8.40
CA ARG A 81 18.54 5.18 -8.47
C ARG A 81 18.53 4.59 -8.62
#